data_049a0e85e13d17038229bb8bdfc4874f
#
_entry.id   049a0e85e13d17038229bb8bdfc4874f
#
_cell.length_a   1.000
_cell.length_b   1.000
_cell.length_c   1.000
_cell.angle_alpha   90.00
_cell.angle_beta   90.00
_cell.angle_gamma   90.00
#
_symmetry.space_group_name_H-M   'P 1'
#
loop_
_entity.id
_entity.type
_entity.pdbx_description
1 polymer ?
#
loop_
_entity_poly.entity_id
_entity_poly.type
_entity_poly.pdbx_seq_one_letter_code
_entity_poly.pdbx_strand_id
1 'polypeptide(L)'
;MREASRSTQPRILVAETISNPLLKVCDIAACAEIAHAAGAKLIVDNTFASPYLCQPLKQGADFSVHSATKYLSGHCDVMGGLVVARDEADKLALVGIMKLVGGVLGPWDAHEILRGVKTLAVRLDRQCSNASYIADQLRSHPNISKVHYPGLVAHEDETVYRTLRQDLAGALLSIELNPNTREAAFQFMDSLQLCVRSTSLGDVFTGVLHPATASHREMAPARRQQLGISDGLVRVAVGIESAQDILADIHQALASVEKHLGAATGAAGAKRK
;
A
#
# COMPACT_ATOMS: atom_id res chain seq x y z
N MET A 1 -17.02 11.69 5.59
CA MET A 1 -16.13 12.87 5.54
C MET A 1 -16.92 14.18 5.59
N ARG A 2 -17.91 14.46 4.71
CA ARG A 2 -18.70 15.72 4.71
C ARG A 2 -19.35 16.04 6.06
N GLU A 3 -19.96 15.05 6.72
CA GLU A 3 -20.60 15.21 8.02
C GLU A 3 -19.58 15.54 9.12
N ALA A 4 -18.46 14.79 9.15
CA ALA A 4 -17.39 15.04 10.10
C ALA A 4 -16.75 16.42 9.93
N SER A 5 -16.54 16.90 8.69
CA SER A 5 -15.96 18.22 8.46
C SER A 5 -16.88 19.37 8.93
N ARG A 6 -18.20 19.18 8.81
CA ARG A 6 -19.18 20.17 9.30
C ARG A 6 -19.22 20.25 10.83
N SER A 7 -19.05 19.12 11.51
CA SER A 7 -19.14 19.06 12.98
C SER A 7 -17.83 19.48 13.68
N THR A 8 -16.67 19.23 13.06
CA THR A 8 -15.37 19.45 13.70
C THR A 8 -14.67 20.74 13.26
N GLN A 9 -15.09 21.38 12.16
CA GLN A 9 -14.43 22.55 11.56
C GLN A 9 -12.90 22.37 11.49
N PRO A 10 -12.40 21.34 10.78
CA PRO A 10 -10.99 21.04 10.74
C PRO A 10 -10.23 22.14 10.00
N ARG A 11 -8.99 22.39 10.41
CA ARG A 11 -8.06 23.23 9.66
C ARG A 11 -7.31 22.48 8.58
N ILE A 12 -7.21 21.15 8.74
CA ILE A 12 -6.50 20.24 7.84
C ILE A 12 -7.34 18.96 7.71
N LEU A 13 -7.48 18.49 6.48
CA LEU A 13 -7.90 17.12 6.16
C LEU A 13 -6.70 16.34 5.64
N VAL A 14 -6.54 15.10 6.08
CA VAL A 14 -5.49 14.21 5.61
C VAL A 14 -6.12 12.99 4.96
N ALA A 15 -5.64 12.61 3.79
CA ALA A 15 -6.07 11.42 3.06
C ALA A 15 -4.85 10.66 2.50
N GLU A 16 -5.01 9.37 2.27
CA GLU A 16 -4.07 8.57 1.48
C GLU A 16 -4.64 8.36 0.08
N THR A 17 -3.81 8.48 -0.96
CA THR A 17 -4.24 8.18 -2.34
C THR A 17 -4.74 6.75 -2.46
N ILE A 18 -3.98 5.80 -1.90
CA ILE A 18 -4.31 4.37 -1.81
C ILE A 18 -4.10 3.96 -0.36
N SER A 19 -5.14 3.43 0.28
CA SER A 19 -5.12 3.10 1.71
C SER A 19 -4.30 1.83 2.02
N ASN A 20 -3.66 1.78 3.19
CA ASN A 20 -2.97 0.60 3.72
C ASN A 20 -3.86 -0.09 4.78
N PRO A 21 -4.15 -1.39 4.72
CA PRO A 21 -3.65 -2.38 3.76
C PRO A 21 -4.68 -2.80 2.69
N LEU A 22 -5.89 -2.27 2.70
CA LEU A 22 -7.00 -2.74 1.86
C LEU A 22 -7.04 -2.09 0.47
N LEU A 23 -6.11 -1.19 0.17
CA LEU A 23 -5.86 -0.59 -1.13
C LEU A 23 -7.06 0.13 -1.76
N LYS A 24 -7.92 0.71 -0.92
CA LYS A 24 -9.02 1.57 -1.36
C LYS A 24 -8.46 2.87 -1.91
N VAL A 25 -8.94 3.28 -3.08
CA VAL A 25 -8.53 4.53 -3.74
C VAL A 25 -9.41 5.67 -3.25
N CYS A 26 -8.79 6.81 -2.92
CA CYS A 26 -9.47 8.01 -2.45
C CYS A 26 -9.88 8.90 -3.64
N ASP A 27 -11.11 9.39 -3.66
CA ASP A 27 -11.52 10.47 -4.57
C ASP A 27 -10.92 11.80 -4.03
N ILE A 28 -9.74 12.14 -4.55
CA ILE A 28 -9.00 13.32 -4.10
C ILE A 28 -9.74 14.61 -4.43
N ALA A 29 -10.37 14.68 -5.60
CA ALA A 29 -11.11 15.86 -6.02
C ALA A 29 -12.30 16.13 -5.08
N ALA A 30 -13.08 15.10 -4.78
CA ALA A 30 -14.17 15.22 -3.81
C ALA A 30 -13.68 15.57 -2.39
N CYS A 31 -12.51 15.04 -1.97
CA CYS A 31 -11.89 15.39 -0.70
C CYS A 31 -11.45 16.86 -0.67
N ALA A 32 -10.89 17.38 -1.76
CA ALA A 32 -10.48 18.77 -1.89
C ALA A 32 -11.68 19.72 -1.79
N GLU A 33 -12.77 19.43 -2.50
CA GLU A 33 -14.02 20.18 -2.40
C GLU A 33 -14.54 20.26 -0.93
N ILE A 34 -14.52 19.11 -0.23
CA ILE A 34 -14.99 19.03 1.16
C ILE A 34 -14.06 19.85 2.08
N ALA A 35 -12.75 19.75 1.90
CA ALA A 35 -11.76 20.47 2.68
C ALA A 35 -11.93 21.99 2.49
N HIS A 36 -11.95 22.45 1.26
CA HIS A 36 -12.04 23.87 0.92
C HIS A 36 -13.39 24.48 1.35
N ALA A 37 -14.49 23.75 1.21
CA ALA A 37 -15.79 24.18 1.71
C ALA A 37 -15.83 24.35 3.24
N ALA A 38 -14.95 23.68 3.97
CA ALA A 38 -14.79 23.82 5.42
C ALA A 38 -13.70 24.83 5.82
N GLY A 39 -13.06 25.52 4.85
CA GLY A 39 -11.92 26.41 5.11
C GLY A 39 -10.63 25.66 5.50
N ALA A 40 -10.57 24.36 5.25
CA ALA A 40 -9.42 23.51 5.55
C ALA A 40 -8.52 23.32 4.34
N LYS A 41 -7.25 22.95 4.58
CA LYS A 41 -6.33 22.47 3.54
C LYS A 41 -6.36 20.95 3.47
N LEU A 42 -6.21 20.40 2.24
CA LEU A 42 -6.10 18.97 2.01
C LEU A 42 -4.64 18.56 1.86
N ILE A 43 -4.19 17.65 2.72
CA ILE A 43 -2.89 16.95 2.62
C ILE A 43 -3.17 15.54 2.11
N VAL A 44 -2.48 15.12 1.04
CA VAL A 44 -2.59 13.76 0.51
C VAL A 44 -1.25 13.05 0.64
N ASP A 45 -1.24 11.95 1.41
CA ASP A 45 -0.14 11.00 1.37
C ASP A 45 -0.23 10.17 0.08
N ASN A 46 0.69 10.46 -0.83
CA ASN A 46 0.75 9.86 -2.16
C ASN A 46 1.86 8.79 -2.27
N THR A 47 2.28 8.25 -1.13
CA THR A 47 3.38 7.28 -1.07
C THR A 47 3.11 6.05 -1.93
N PHE A 48 1.89 5.47 -1.87
CA PHE A 48 1.56 4.22 -2.57
C PHE A 48 1.38 4.38 -4.07
N ALA A 49 0.96 5.56 -4.52
CA ALA A 49 0.81 5.86 -5.94
C ALA A 49 2.08 6.45 -6.56
N SER A 50 2.88 7.18 -5.79
CA SER A 50 3.95 8.04 -6.28
C SER A 50 3.45 9.13 -7.27
N PRO A 51 4.26 10.12 -7.65
CA PRO A 51 3.85 11.10 -8.65
C PRO A 51 3.69 10.51 -10.06
N TYR A 52 4.12 9.26 -10.27
CA TYR A 52 3.98 8.57 -11.54
C TYR A 52 2.55 8.07 -11.79
N LEU A 53 1.87 7.57 -10.76
CA LEU A 53 0.49 7.06 -10.88
C LEU A 53 -0.56 8.12 -10.55
N CYS A 54 -0.24 9.06 -9.65
CA CYS A 54 -1.17 10.09 -9.21
C CYS A 54 -0.46 11.41 -8.92
N GLN A 55 -1.11 12.51 -9.30
CA GLN A 55 -0.62 13.87 -9.02
C GLN A 55 -1.68 14.64 -8.21
N PRO A 56 -1.72 14.51 -6.88
CA PRO A 56 -2.77 15.05 -6.03
C PRO A 56 -3.01 16.56 -6.17
N LEU A 57 -1.94 17.35 -6.38
CA LEU A 57 -2.07 18.80 -6.56
C LEU A 57 -2.91 19.17 -7.79
N LYS A 58 -2.87 18.36 -8.86
CA LYS A 58 -3.71 18.54 -10.05
C LYS A 58 -5.18 18.20 -9.80
N GLN A 59 -5.46 17.44 -8.73
CA GLN A 59 -6.79 17.04 -8.30
C GLN A 59 -7.31 17.90 -7.14
N GLY A 60 -6.66 19.02 -6.86
CA GLY A 60 -7.12 20.00 -5.87
C GLY A 60 -6.48 19.91 -4.49
N ALA A 61 -5.61 18.92 -4.20
CA ALA A 61 -4.89 18.89 -2.94
C ALA A 61 -3.99 20.12 -2.76
N ASP A 62 -3.81 20.57 -1.51
CA ASP A 62 -2.92 21.67 -1.17
C ASP A 62 -1.48 21.20 -0.97
N PHE A 63 -1.34 19.97 -0.44
CA PHE A 63 -0.05 19.33 -0.24
C PHE A 63 -0.08 17.88 -0.71
N SER A 64 1.01 17.44 -1.34
CA SER A 64 1.30 16.04 -1.59
C SER A 64 2.51 15.61 -0.78
N VAL A 65 2.36 14.58 0.04
CA VAL A 65 3.40 14.02 0.90
C VAL A 65 3.82 12.67 0.38
N HIS A 66 5.11 12.37 0.46
CA HIS A 66 5.67 11.08 0.06
C HIS A 66 6.68 10.59 1.08
N SER A 67 6.57 9.33 1.48
CA SER A 67 7.72 8.62 2.01
C SER A 67 8.67 8.31 0.84
N ALA A 68 9.76 9.09 0.73
CA ALA A 68 10.76 8.88 -0.31
C ALA A 68 11.54 7.56 -0.11
N THR A 69 11.51 7.02 1.10
CA THR A 69 11.96 5.66 1.49
C THR A 69 11.39 4.55 0.61
N LYS A 70 10.21 4.76 0.00
CA LYS A 70 9.44 3.76 -0.75
C LYS A 70 9.77 3.84 -2.26
N TYR A 71 8.80 3.94 -3.12
CA TYR A 71 8.96 3.94 -4.58
C TYR A 71 9.95 4.97 -5.12
N LEU A 72 10.07 6.15 -4.46
CA LEU A 72 10.95 7.21 -4.97
C LEU A 72 12.42 6.78 -4.94
N SER A 73 12.91 6.22 -3.83
CA SER A 73 14.24 5.60 -3.76
C SER A 73 14.24 4.23 -4.45
N GLY A 74 13.31 3.37 -4.07
CA GLY A 74 13.02 2.09 -4.71
C GLY A 74 14.04 0.98 -4.49
N HIS A 75 14.98 1.14 -3.55
CA HIS A 75 16.07 0.20 -3.30
C HIS A 75 16.26 -0.16 -1.82
N CYS A 76 15.35 0.26 -0.94
CA CYS A 76 15.35 -0.04 0.52
C CYS A 76 16.65 0.35 1.27
N ASP A 77 17.39 1.31 0.76
CA ASP A 77 18.73 1.71 1.21
C ASP A 77 18.79 3.12 1.80
N VAL A 78 17.67 3.86 1.80
CA VAL A 78 17.59 5.23 2.28
C VAL A 78 16.25 5.53 2.96
N MET A 79 16.27 6.44 3.94
CA MET A 79 15.07 6.96 4.57
C MET A 79 14.91 8.46 4.26
N GLY A 80 13.71 8.86 3.86
CA GLY A 80 13.43 10.25 3.57
C GLY A 80 11.95 10.55 3.33
N GLY A 81 11.62 11.82 3.34
CA GLY A 81 10.29 12.34 3.03
C GLY A 81 10.35 13.53 2.10
N LEU A 82 9.31 13.71 1.32
CA LEU A 82 9.12 14.86 0.45
C LEU A 82 7.72 15.45 0.67
N VAL A 83 7.65 16.77 0.69
CA VAL A 83 6.39 17.52 0.69
C VAL A 83 6.39 18.46 -0.51
N VAL A 84 5.34 18.39 -1.30
CA VAL A 84 5.12 19.33 -2.42
C VAL A 84 3.90 20.18 -2.06
N ALA A 85 4.08 21.49 -1.99
CA ALA A 85 3.00 22.46 -1.77
C ALA A 85 2.50 22.99 -3.12
N ARG A 86 1.18 23.24 -3.21
CA ARG A 86 0.56 23.87 -4.37
C ARG A 86 0.94 25.34 -4.47
N ASP A 87 0.93 26.05 -3.35
CA ASP A 87 1.17 27.49 -3.27
C ASP A 87 2.57 27.82 -2.79
N GLU A 88 3.18 28.86 -3.34
CA GLU A 88 4.52 29.30 -2.98
C GLU A 88 4.58 29.80 -1.51
N ALA A 89 3.51 30.45 -1.01
CA ALA A 89 3.44 30.90 0.37
C ALA A 89 3.51 29.72 1.37
N ASP A 90 2.80 28.63 1.10
CA ASP A 90 2.84 27.39 1.89
C ASP A 90 4.22 26.75 1.83
N LYS A 91 4.83 26.70 0.64
CA LYS A 91 6.20 26.21 0.47
C LYS A 91 7.21 27.00 1.30
N LEU A 92 7.14 28.34 1.27
CA LEU A 92 8.04 29.18 2.04
C LEU A 92 7.85 29.01 3.55
N ALA A 93 6.60 28.84 4.01
CA ALA A 93 6.30 28.54 5.42
C ALA A 93 6.91 27.19 5.85
N LEU A 94 6.77 26.13 5.03
CA LEU A 94 7.38 24.83 5.30
C LEU A 94 8.90 24.90 5.33
N VAL A 95 9.53 25.61 4.39
CA VAL A 95 10.99 25.83 4.38
C VAL A 95 11.45 26.58 5.65
N GLY A 96 10.67 27.55 6.11
CA GLY A 96 10.92 28.24 7.38
C GLY A 96 10.93 27.29 8.58
N ILE A 97 9.90 26.45 8.70
CA ILE A 97 9.79 25.45 9.76
C ILE A 97 10.93 24.43 9.67
N MET A 98 11.22 23.93 8.47
CA MET A 98 12.28 22.94 8.22
C MET A 98 13.65 23.45 8.71
N LYS A 99 13.97 24.72 8.46
CA LYS A 99 15.20 25.36 8.95
C LYS A 99 15.28 25.40 10.47
N LEU A 100 14.16 25.64 11.15
CA LEU A 100 14.10 25.74 12.61
C LEU A 100 14.15 24.36 13.28
N VAL A 101 13.43 23.38 12.73
CA VAL A 101 13.29 22.04 13.30
C VAL A 101 14.47 21.13 12.90
N GLY A 102 15.16 21.43 11.80
CA GLY A 102 16.30 20.64 11.33
C GLY A 102 15.93 19.34 10.60
N GLY A 103 14.68 19.16 10.20
CA GLY A 103 14.21 17.99 9.44
C GLY A 103 14.67 18.02 7.98
N VAL A 104 15.98 18.06 7.74
CA VAL A 104 16.60 18.15 6.42
C VAL A 104 17.34 16.85 6.12
N LEU A 105 17.18 16.33 4.90
CA LEU A 105 17.93 15.15 4.44
C LEU A 105 19.43 15.42 4.43
N GLY A 106 20.20 14.39 4.80
CA GLY A 106 21.63 14.37 4.56
C GLY A 106 21.94 14.38 3.06
N PRO A 107 23.12 14.87 2.64
CA PRO A 107 23.47 14.93 1.23
C PRO A 107 23.54 13.54 0.58
N TRP A 108 23.94 12.52 1.34
CA TRP A 108 23.97 11.13 0.86
C TRP A 108 22.54 10.60 0.62
N ASP A 109 21.63 10.76 1.58
CA ASP A 109 20.23 10.36 1.45
C ASP A 109 19.55 11.04 0.27
N ALA A 110 19.81 12.34 0.10
CA ALA A 110 19.30 13.12 -1.04
C ALA A 110 19.84 12.58 -2.38
N HIS A 111 21.12 12.20 -2.42
CA HIS A 111 21.76 11.60 -3.61
C HIS A 111 21.08 10.27 -3.99
N GLU A 112 20.91 9.35 -3.02
CA GLU A 112 20.29 8.04 -3.27
C GLU A 112 18.83 8.17 -3.72
N ILE A 113 18.05 9.06 -3.13
CA ILE A 113 16.69 9.35 -3.58
C ILE A 113 16.69 9.89 -5.02
N LEU A 114 17.57 10.86 -5.34
CA LEU A 114 17.68 11.40 -6.70
C LEU A 114 18.10 10.36 -7.73
N ARG A 115 18.98 9.42 -7.33
CA ARG A 115 19.38 8.28 -8.15
C ARG A 115 18.20 7.35 -8.41
N GLY A 116 17.43 6.99 -7.37
CA GLY A 116 16.27 6.11 -7.45
C GLY A 116 15.16 6.68 -8.34
N VAL A 117 14.89 7.98 -8.26
CA VAL A 117 13.86 8.65 -9.06
C VAL A 117 14.10 8.49 -10.58
N LYS A 118 15.37 8.38 -11.03
CA LYS A 118 15.69 8.22 -12.46
C LYS A 118 15.11 6.95 -13.07
N THR A 119 14.84 5.92 -12.28
CA THR A 119 14.26 4.65 -12.72
C THR A 119 12.81 4.44 -12.26
N LEU A 120 12.19 5.44 -11.64
CA LEU A 120 10.86 5.33 -11.06
C LEU A 120 9.83 4.82 -12.08
N ALA A 121 9.79 5.41 -13.28
CA ALA A 121 8.83 5.06 -14.32
C ALA A 121 8.95 3.59 -14.74
N VAL A 122 10.15 3.14 -15.14
CA VAL A 122 10.38 1.76 -15.60
C VAL A 122 10.16 0.71 -14.50
N ARG A 123 10.46 1.06 -13.24
CA ARG A 123 10.16 0.19 -12.10
C ARG A 123 8.65 0.06 -11.89
N LEU A 124 7.93 1.17 -11.85
CA LEU A 124 6.49 1.15 -11.63
C LEU A 124 5.71 0.53 -12.79
N ASP A 125 6.11 0.75 -14.05
CA ASP A 125 5.51 0.05 -15.18
C ASP A 125 5.60 -1.46 -15.00
N ARG A 126 6.78 -1.97 -14.63
CA ARG A 126 6.99 -3.40 -14.40
C ARG A 126 6.25 -3.91 -13.17
N GLN A 127 6.35 -3.20 -12.04
CA GLN A 127 5.71 -3.59 -10.79
C GLN A 127 4.18 -3.60 -10.91
N CYS A 128 3.58 -2.60 -11.53
CA CYS A 128 2.13 -2.53 -11.75
C CYS A 128 1.65 -3.63 -12.71
N SER A 129 2.39 -3.89 -13.80
CA SER A 129 2.10 -4.99 -14.72
C SER A 129 2.14 -6.34 -14.00
N ASN A 130 3.19 -6.58 -13.21
CA ASN A 130 3.31 -7.79 -12.39
C ASN A 130 2.15 -7.92 -11.39
N ALA A 131 1.83 -6.83 -10.67
CA ALA A 131 0.76 -6.83 -9.67
C ALA A 131 -0.61 -7.11 -10.30
N SER A 132 -0.91 -6.52 -11.45
CA SER A 132 -2.14 -6.77 -12.19
C SER A 132 -2.26 -8.23 -12.60
N TYR A 133 -1.21 -8.78 -13.18
CA TYR A 133 -1.16 -10.18 -13.59
C TYR A 133 -1.36 -11.13 -12.39
N ILE A 134 -0.61 -10.93 -11.31
CA ILE A 134 -0.69 -11.77 -10.11
C ILE A 134 -2.08 -11.66 -9.46
N ALA A 135 -2.64 -10.45 -9.35
CA ALA A 135 -3.96 -10.25 -8.77
C ALA A 135 -5.05 -10.99 -9.55
N ASP A 136 -5.00 -10.95 -10.89
CA ASP A 136 -5.95 -11.67 -11.74
C ASP A 136 -5.84 -13.19 -11.58
N GLN A 137 -4.62 -13.73 -11.54
CA GLN A 137 -4.40 -15.16 -11.35
C GLN A 137 -4.84 -15.67 -9.97
N LEU A 138 -4.69 -14.85 -8.93
CA LEU A 138 -5.03 -15.22 -7.55
C LEU A 138 -6.51 -15.09 -7.21
N ARG A 139 -7.29 -14.30 -7.95
CA ARG A 139 -8.72 -14.03 -7.62
C ARG A 139 -9.60 -15.27 -7.58
N SER A 140 -9.23 -16.34 -8.29
CA SER A 140 -9.98 -17.61 -8.37
C SER A 140 -9.30 -18.74 -7.61
N HIS A 141 -8.24 -18.49 -6.86
CA HIS A 141 -7.51 -19.53 -6.16
C HIS A 141 -8.29 -20.03 -4.93
N PRO A 142 -8.47 -21.37 -4.73
CA PRO A 142 -9.31 -21.93 -3.65
C PRO A 142 -8.86 -21.55 -2.24
N ASN A 143 -7.56 -21.35 -2.03
CA ASN A 143 -6.99 -20.99 -0.74
C ASN A 143 -6.91 -19.46 -0.51
N ILE A 144 -7.57 -18.67 -1.37
CA ILE A 144 -7.71 -17.21 -1.24
C ILE A 144 -9.19 -16.89 -1.24
N SER A 145 -9.67 -16.26 -0.16
CA SER A 145 -11.06 -15.82 -0.06
C SER A 145 -11.31 -14.48 -0.74
N LYS A 146 -10.27 -13.62 -0.81
CA LYS A 146 -10.38 -12.31 -1.45
C LYS A 146 -9.02 -11.76 -1.86
N VAL A 147 -9.01 -11.06 -3.00
CA VAL A 147 -7.89 -10.24 -3.46
C VAL A 147 -8.32 -8.78 -3.46
N HIS A 148 -7.58 -7.94 -2.75
CA HIS A 148 -7.72 -6.49 -2.78
C HIS A 148 -6.66 -5.94 -3.75
N TYR A 149 -7.10 -5.34 -4.84
CA TYR A 149 -6.25 -4.68 -5.83
C TYR A 149 -7.09 -3.66 -6.59
N PRO A 150 -6.65 -2.40 -6.71
CA PRO A 150 -7.46 -1.37 -7.39
C PRO A 150 -7.80 -1.72 -8.83
N GLY A 151 -6.91 -2.40 -9.55
CA GLY A 151 -7.11 -2.80 -10.94
C GLY A 151 -8.21 -3.84 -11.16
N LEU A 152 -8.55 -4.67 -10.16
CA LEU A 152 -9.64 -5.65 -10.27
C LEU A 152 -11.03 -4.99 -10.20
N VAL A 153 -11.14 -3.83 -9.56
CA VAL A 153 -12.41 -3.09 -9.39
C VAL A 153 -12.49 -1.83 -10.26
N ALA A 154 -11.44 -1.52 -11.03
CA ALA A 154 -11.36 -0.30 -11.82
C ALA A 154 -12.52 -0.14 -12.82
N HIS A 155 -13.03 -1.24 -13.36
CA HIS A 155 -14.17 -1.20 -14.29
C HIS A 155 -15.51 -0.89 -13.60
N GLU A 156 -15.59 -1.07 -12.28
CA GLU A 156 -16.79 -0.87 -11.46
C GLU A 156 -16.68 0.42 -10.62
N ASP A 157 -15.47 0.85 -10.30
CA ASP A 157 -15.19 2.03 -9.47
C ASP A 157 -14.52 3.15 -10.31
N GLU A 158 -15.36 4.09 -10.76
CA GLU A 158 -14.94 5.26 -11.51
C GLU A 158 -13.89 6.11 -10.78
N THR A 159 -13.85 6.04 -9.44
CA THR A 159 -12.86 6.74 -8.60
C THR A 159 -11.44 6.30 -8.94
N VAL A 160 -11.23 5.01 -9.20
CA VAL A 160 -9.90 4.47 -9.55
C VAL A 160 -9.40 5.12 -10.84
N TYR A 161 -10.25 5.18 -11.87
CA TYR A 161 -9.91 5.79 -13.15
C TYR A 161 -9.64 7.30 -13.07
N ARG A 162 -10.40 8.00 -12.24
CA ARG A 162 -10.23 9.46 -12.09
C ARG A 162 -9.01 9.82 -11.27
N THR A 163 -8.68 9.00 -10.28
CA THR A 163 -7.59 9.29 -9.34
C THR A 163 -6.24 8.82 -9.83
N LEU A 164 -6.19 7.59 -10.35
CA LEU A 164 -4.94 6.97 -10.80
C LEU A 164 -4.77 7.12 -12.32
N ARG A 165 -3.55 6.89 -12.78
CA ARG A 165 -3.24 6.78 -14.19
C ARG A 165 -4.02 5.62 -14.82
N GLN A 166 -4.71 5.88 -15.95
CA GLN A 166 -5.73 4.98 -16.51
C GLN A 166 -5.25 3.55 -16.82
N ASP A 167 -3.96 3.37 -17.08
CA ASP A 167 -3.35 2.10 -17.46
C ASP A 167 -2.65 1.36 -16.32
N LEU A 168 -2.52 2.01 -15.14
CA LEU A 168 -1.76 1.49 -14.00
C LEU A 168 -2.54 1.66 -12.69
N ALA A 169 -2.74 0.56 -11.97
CA ALA A 169 -3.55 0.52 -10.74
C ALA A 169 -2.73 0.33 -9.44
N GLY A 170 -1.42 0.51 -9.52
CA GLY A 170 -0.52 0.35 -8.37
C GLY A 170 0.21 -0.99 -8.35
N ALA A 171 1.21 -1.09 -7.49
CA ALA A 171 2.11 -2.24 -7.38
C ALA A 171 1.95 -3.01 -6.05
N LEU A 172 0.84 -2.78 -5.35
CA LEU A 172 0.49 -3.46 -4.11
C LEU A 172 -0.79 -4.26 -4.33
N LEU A 173 -0.85 -5.46 -3.77
CA LEU A 173 -2.07 -6.21 -3.59
C LEU A 173 -2.14 -6.76 -2.16
N SER A 174 -3.33 -7.05 -1.67
CA SER A 174 -3.53 -7.77 -0.41
C SER A 174 -4.44 -8.96 -0.64
N ILE A 175 -4.07 -10.11 -0.06
CA ILE A 175 -4.81 -11.35 -0.16
C ILE A 175 -5.34 -11.75 1.20
N GLU A 176 -6.58 -12.19 1.26
CA GLU A 176 -7.18 -12.84 2.42
C GLU A 176 -7.11 -14.35 2.20
N LEU A 177 -6.41 -15.04 3.07
CA LEU A 177 -6.24 -16.49 2.96
C LEU A 177 -7.52 -17.25 3.35
N ASN A 178 -7.64 -18.46 2.88
CA ASN A 178 -8.65 -19.41 3.28
C ASN A 178 -7.94 -20.70 3.77
N PRO A 179 -8.00 -21.02 5.10
CA PRO A 179 -8.75 -20.33 6.13
C PRO A 179 -8.13 -18.97 6.51
N ASN A 180 -9.00 -18.03 6.93
CA ASN A 180 -8.62 -16.66 7.28
C ASN A 180 -8.13 -16.61 8.73
N THR A 181 -6.93 -17.14 8.99
CA THR A 181 -6.33 -17.22 10.32
C THR A 181 -4.89 -16.70 10.30
N ARG A 182 -4.39 -16.32 11.46
CA ARG A 182 -2.99 -15.90 11.66
C ARG A 182 -2.01 -17.03 11.36
N GLU A 183 -2.35 -18.24 11.76
CA GLU A 183 -1.53 -19.44 11.55
C GLU A 183 -1.35 -19.69 10.06
N ALA A 184 -2.44 -19.59 9.27
CA ALA A 184 -2.38 -19.72 7.82
C ALA A 184 -1.49 -18.63 7.20
N ALA A 185 -1.63 -17.37 7.66
CA ALA A 185 -0.81 -16.26 7.17
C ALA A 185 0.68 -16.46 7.48
N PHE A 186 1.01 -16.93 8.66
CA PHE A 186 2.40 -17.20 9.05
C PHE A 186 2.97 -18.39 8.30
N GLN A 187 2.23 -19.51 8.20
CA GLN A 187 2.64 -20.67 7.41
C GLN A 187 2.87 -20.29 5.93
N PHE A 188 1.99 -19.47 5.34
CA PHE A 188 2.17 -18.95 4.00
C PHE A 188 3.46 -18.16 3.88
N MET A 189 3.66 -17.15 4.74
CA MET A 189 4.84 -16.28 4.69
C MET A 189 6.15 -17.02 4.97
N ASP A 190 6.13 -18.04 5.85
CA ASP A 190 7.31 -18.84 6.19
C ASP A 190 7.68 -19.83 5.07
N SER A 191 6.74 -20.18 4.21
CA SER A 191 6.94 -21.09 3.07
C SER A 191 7.45 -20.40 1.81
N LEU A 192 7.44 -19.07 1.75
CA LEU A 192 7.94 -18.31 0.61
C LEU A 192 9.46 -18.47 0.46
N GLN A 193 9.93 -18.58 -0.79
CA GLN A 193 11.34 -18.79 -1.14
C GLN A 193 11.94 -17.62 -1.90
N LEU A 194 11.16 -16.95 -2.74
CA LEU A 194 11.55 -15.76 -3.51
C LEU A 194 11.10 -14.47 -2.83
N CYS A 195 9.82 -14.43 -2.43
CA CYS A 195 9.24 -13.24 -1.80
C CYS A 195 9.79 -13.06 -0.39
N VAL A 196 10.20 -11.84 -0.05
CA VAL A 196 10.89 -11.51 1.21
C VAL A 196 9.91 -10.99 2.24
N ARG A 197 10.02 -11.43 3.49
CA ARG A 197 9.27 -10.82 4.60
C ARG A 197 9.82 -9.43 4.89
N SER A 198 9.04 -8.39 4.60
CA SER A 198 9.47 -7.00 4.72
C SER A 198 8.31 -6.11 5.18
N THR A 199 8.59 -5.23 6.15
CA THR A 199 7.63 -4.21 6.57
C THR A 199 7.57 -3.03 5.60
N SER A 200 8.58 -2.90 4.73
CA SER A 200 8.66 -1.85 3.72
C SER A 200 7.84 -2.21 2.46
N LEU A 201 7.95 -1.38 1.44
CA LEU A 201 7.31 -1.55 0.13
C LEU A 201 8.00 -0.66 -0.90
N GLY A 202 7.73 -0.91 -2.18
CA GLY A 202 8.22 -0.07 -3.27
C GLY A 202 9.65 -0.37 -3.70
N ASP A 203 10.20 -1.49 -3.24
CA ASP A 203 11.52 -1.99 -3.62
C ASP A 203 11.46 -2.74 -4.96
N VAL A 204 12.64 -3.05 -5.50
CA VAL A 204 12.81 -3.89 -6.69
C VAL A 204 12.47 -5.36 -6.43
N PHE A 205 12.56 -5.84 -5.20
CA PHE A 205 12.13 -7.18 -4.81
C PHE A 205 10.68 -7.22 -4.29
N THR A 206 10.04 -8.37 -4.39
CA THR A 206 8.69 -8.60 -3.86
C THR A 206 8.73 -8.82 -2.35
N GLY A 207 8.08 -7.91 -1.61
CA GLY A 207 7.97 -7.96 -0.15
C GLY A 207 6.58 -8.38 0.33
N VAL A 208 6.52 -9.17 1.40
CA VAL A 208 5.26 -9.60 2.03
C VAL A 208 5.18 -9.16 3.48
N LEU A 209 3.99 -8.80 3.93
CA LEU A 209 3.72 -8.30 5.26
C LEU A 209 2.40 -8.86 5.79
N HIS A 210 2.37 -9.25 7.08
CA HIS A 210 1.14 -9.50 7.81
C HIS A 210 0.69 -8.23 8.55
N PRO A 211 -0.35 -7.51 8.07
CA PRO A 211 -0.70 -6.19 8.60
C PRO A 211 -1.08 -6.20 10.08
N ALA A 212 -1.81 -7.24 10.53
CA ALA A 212 -2.31 -7.33 11.89
C ALA A 212 -1.21 -7.40 12.97
N THR A 213 -0.02 -7.91 12.63
CA THR A 213 1.13 -8.01 13.57
C THR A 213 2.26 -7.05 13.27
N ALA A 214 2.18 -6.28 12.18
CA ALA A 214 3.20 -5.32 11.78
C ALA A 214 2.63 -3.90 11.71
N SER A 215 2.16 -3.45 10.55
CA SER A 215 1.74 -2.05 10.35
C SER A 215 0.52 -1.63 11.19
N HIS A 216 -0.32 -2.58 11.64
CA HIS A 216 -1.54 -2.32 12.43
C HIS A 216 -1.53 -3.04 13.78
N ARG A 217 -0.35 -3.42 14.28
CA ARG A 217 -0.19 -4.18 15.54
C ARG A 217 -0.73 -3.45 16.77
N GLU A 218 -0.62 -2.12 16.80
CA GLU A 218 -1.07 -1.30 17.93
C GLU A 218 -2.57 -1.02 17.92
N MET A 219 -3.25 -1.36 16.81
CA MET A 219 -4.70 -1.23 16.71
C MET A 219 -5.40 -2.39 17.42
N ALA A 220 -6.39 -2.07 18.26
CA ALA A 220 -7.20 -3.08 18.94
C ALA A 220 -7.85 -4.06 17.93
N PRO A 221 -7.91 -5.37 18.22
CA PRO A 221 -8.45 -6.38 17.30
C PRO A 221 -9.86 -6.05 16.79
N ALA A 222 -10.75 -5.59 17.67
CA ALA A 222 -12.11 -5.18 17.30
C ALA A 222 -12.11 -4.03 16.28
N ARG A 223 -11.17 -3.09 16.38
CA ARG A 223 -11.04 -1.99 15.44
C ARG A 223 -10.51 -2.46 14.08
N ARG A 224 -9.51 -3.38 14.09
CA ARG A 224 -9.03 -4.01 12.84
C ARG A 224 -10.17 -4.71 12.11
N GLN A 225 -10.97 -5.50 12.84
CA GLN A 225 -12.12 -6.20 12.27
C GLN A 225 -13.16 -5.26 11.66
N GLN A 226 -13.50 -4.15 12.35
CA GLN A 226 -14.39 -3.11 11.81
C GLN A 226 -13.88 -2.49 10.52
N LEU A 227 -12.56 -2.37 10.36
CA LEU A 227 -11.93 -1.85 9.16
C LEU A 227 -11.77 -2.90 8.06
N GLY A 228 -12.06 -4.19 8.33
CA GLY A 228 -11.90 -5.29 7.40
C GLY A 228 -10.46 -5.84 7.34
N ILE A 229 -9.62 -5.55 8.34
CA ILE A 229 -8.26 -6.08 8.45
C ILE A 229 -8.33 -7.39 9.22
N SER A 230 -8.41 -8.50 8.50
CA SER A 230 -8.53 -9.85 9.07
C SER A 230 -7.18 -10.41 9.50
N ASP A 231 -7.21 -11.48 10.32
CA ASP A 231 -5.98 -12.14 10.79
C ASP A 231 -5.31 -13.01 9.72
N GLY A 232 -6.00 -13.36 8.64
CA GLY A 232 -5.44 -14.04 7.47
C GLY A 232 -5.05 -13.10 6.32
N LEU A 233 -5.08 -11.78 6.54
CA LEU A 233 -4.73 -10.80 5.51
C LEU A 233 -3.20 -10.70 5.37
N VAL A 234 -2.70 -10.83 4.15
CA VAL A 234 -1.29 -10.63 3.78
C VAL A 234 -1.20 -9.57 2.70
N ARG A 235 -0.37 -8.54 2.91
CA ARG A 235 -0.06 -7.52 1.90
C ARG A 235 1.18 -7.93 1.13
N VAL A 236 1.11 -7.84 -0.21
CA VAL A 236 2.22 -8.12 -1.13
C VAL A 236 2.60 -6.82 -1.84
N ALA A 237 3.83 -6.37 -1.66
CA ALA A 237 4.44 -5.27 -2.42
C ALA A 237 5.24 -5.88 -3.56
N VAL A 238 4.73 -5.77 -4.77
CA VAL A 238 5.27 -6.50 -5.92
C VAL A 238 6.50 -5.81 -6.47
N GLY A 239 7.55 -6.58 -6.70
CA GLY A 239 8.82 -6.15 -7.26
C GLY A 239 8.88 -6.25 -8.79
N ILE A 240 10.11 -6.18 -9.33
CA ILE A 240 10.36 -6.22 -10.78
C ILE A 240 10.80 -7.60 -11.29
N GLU A 241 10.81 -8.63 -10.44
CA GLU A 241 11.14 -10.01 -10.80
C GLU A 241 10.18 -10.52 -11.90
N SER A 242 10.41 -11.75 -12.39
CA SER A 242 9.45 -12.40 -13.28
C SER A 242 8.11 -12.58 -12.55
N ALA A 243 7.00 -12.11 -13.15
CA ALA A 243 5.67 -12.29 -12.57
C ALA A 243 5.31 -13.77 -12.39
N GLN A 244 5.79 -14.63 -13.29
CA GLN A 244 5.59 -16.08 -13.23
C GLN A 244 6.33 -16.69 -12.04
N ASP A 245 7.54 -16.22 -11.74
CA ASP A 245 8.34 -16.75 -10.62
C ASP A 245 7.73 -16.31 -9.28
N ILE A 246 7.29 -15.04 -9.18
CA ILE A 246 6.55 -14.56 -8.00
C ILE A 246 5.27 -15.38 -7.78
N LEU A 247 4.50 -15.61 -8.85
CA LEU A 247 3.26 -16.39 -8.79
C LEU A 247 3.52 -17.85 -8.41
N ALA A 248 4.57 -18.46 -8.95
CA ALA A 248 4.96 -19.82 -8.61
C ALA A 248 5.35 -19.95 -7.13
N ASP A 249 6.06 -18.96 -6.60
CA ASP A 249 6.42 -18.91 -5.17
C ASP A 249 5.18 -18.77 -4.28
N ILE A 250 4.23 -17.91 -4.66
CA ILE A 250 2.95 -17.75 -3.95
C ILE A 250 2.15 -19.07 -3.99
N HIS A 251 2.06 -19.73 -5.13
CA HIS A 251 1.30 -20.99 -5.27
C HIS A 251 1.90 -22.12 -4.42
N GLN A 252 3.23 -22.30 -4.43
CA GLN A 252 3.87 -23.32 -3.60
C GLN A 252 3.68 -23.05 -2.11
N ALA A 253 3.70 -21.76 -1.69
CA ALA A 253 3.45 -21.38 -0.31
C ALA A 253 1.98 -21.63 0.10
N LEU A 254 1.00 -21.35 -0.77
CA LEU A 254 -0.41 -21.69 -0.54
C LEU A 254 -0.64 -23.21 -0.42
N ALA A 255 0.02 -24.02 -1.23
CA ALA A 255 -0.04 -25.49 -1.13
C ALA A 255 0.58 -26.02 0.19
N SER A 256 1.59 -25.32 0.73
CA SER A 256 2.15 -25.64 2.06
C SER A 256 1.15 -25.39 3.19
N VAL A 257 0.37 -24.31 3.13
CA VAL A 257 -0.71 -24.02 4.09
C VAL A 257 -1.73 -25.14 4.13
N GLU A 258 -2.18 -25.60 2.98
CA GLU A 258 -3.16 -26.69 2.87
C GLU A 258 -2.65 -27.99 3.51
N LYS A 259 -1.41 -28.40 3.23
CA LYS A 259 -0.78 -29.58 3.80
C LYS A 259 -0.65 -29.48 5.34
N HIS A 260 -0.24 -28.34 5.84
CA HIS A 260 -0.03 -28.11 7.27
C HIS A 260 -1.35 -28.18 8.05
N LEU A 261 -2.39 -27.52 7.57
CA LEU A 261 -3.70 -27.49 8.22
C LEU A 261 -4.44 -28.83 8.08
N GLY A 262 -4.30 -29.54 6.94
CA GLY A 262 -4.83 -30.88 6.75
C GLY A 262 -4.19 -31.90 7.72
N ALA A 263 -2.89 -31.80 7.97
CA ALA A 263 -2.20 -32.65 8.94
C ALA A 263 -2.65 -32.36 10.38
N ALA A 264 -2.90 -31.10 10.74
CA ALA A 264 -3.37 -30.73 12.07
C ALA A 264 -4.78 -31.27 12.39
N THR A 265 -5.68 -31.23 11.40
CA THR A 265 -7.05 -31.78 11.54
C THR A 265 -7.04 -33.33 11.61
N GLY A 266 -6.18 -34.01 10.86
CA GLY A 266 -6.01 -35.46 10.90
C GLY A 266 -5.46 -35.96 12.26
N ALA A 267 -4.50 -35.24 12.85
CA ALA A 267 -3.92 -35.57 14.15
C ALA A 267 -4.90 -35.34 15.32
N ALA A 268 -5.79 -34.37 15.22
CA ALA A 268 -6.83 -34.12 16.23
C ALA A 268 -7.94 -35.19 16.19
N GLY A 269 -8.25 -35.74 15.02
CA GLY A 269 -9.20 -36.84 14.83
C GLY A 269 -8.68 -38.19 15.34
N ALA A 270 -7.37 -38.43 15.28
CA ALA A 270 -6.74 -39.66 15.73
C ALA A 270 -6.60 -39.78 17.29
N LYS A 271 -6.65 -38.66 18.02
CA LYS A 271 -6.59 -38.63 19.50
C LYS A 271 -7.96 -38.77 20.16
N ARG A 272 -9.05 -38.88 19.42
CA ARG A 272 -10.42 -39.07 19.94
C ARG A 272 -11.00 -40.46 19.69
N LYS A 273 -10.21 -41.39 19.24
CA LYS A 273 -10.50 -42.85 19.20
C LYS A 273 -9.60 -43.55 20.17
#